data_b5b4e77f2c838e1a847ded7b92381c7c
#
_entry.id   b5b4e77f2c838e1a847ded7b92381c7c
#
_cell.length_a   1.000
_cell.length_b   1.000
_cell.length_c   1.000
_cell.angle_alpha   90.00
_cell.angle_beta   90.00
_cell.angle_gamma   90.00
#
_symmetry.space_group_name_H-M   'P 1'
#
loop_
_entity.id
_entity.type
_entity.pdbx_description
1 polymer ?
#
loop_
_entity_poly.entity_id
_entity_poly.type
_entity_poly.pdbx_seq_one_letter_code
_entity_poly.pdbx_strand_id
1 'polypeptide(L)'
;MKKVCNRNMLFTAALFFQLNAVAAFGQTVVKGSVKDNTGKPVSGVVVTDGAHFKTTDAQGNYVLNTDPARYPMVYISTPADYELPSKEGVADSFYQYLDAKKSENQCNFVLTKRQKPADEFVYIAISDPQV
;
A
#
# COMPACT_ATOMS: atom_id res chain seq x y z
N MET A 1 4.29 57.18 44.06
CA MET A 1 4.59 56.52 42.81
C MET A 1 3.72 55.24 42.70
N LYS A 2 2.65 55.29 41.91
CA LYS A 2 1.73 54.14 41.76
C LYS A 2 2.23 53.25 40.60
N LYS A 3 2.54 51.98 40.88
CA LYS A 3 2.85 50.98 39.84
C LYS A 3 1.53 50.55 39.16
N VAL A 4 1.37 50.92 37.92
CA VAL A 4 0.29 50.40 37.06
C VAL A 4 0.71 49.03 36.56
N CYS A 5 0.09 47.99 37.11
CA CYS A 5 0.24 46.59 36.66
C CYS A 5 -0.57 46.46 35.35
N ASN A 6 0.11 46.31 34.24
CA ASN A 6 -0.52 46.16 32.93
C ASN A 6 -1.03 44.74 32.76
N ARG A 7 -2.33 44.57 33.05
CA ARG A 7 -3.04 43.25 33.11
C ARG A 7 -3.49 42.76 31.70
N ASN A 8 -3.20 43.54 30.64
CA ASN A 8 -3.67 43.26 29.31
C ASN A 8 -2.64 42.57 28.39
N MET A 9 -1.43 42.27 28.92
CA MET A 9 -0.39 41.64 28.10
C MET A 9 -0.35 40.12 28.16
N LEU A 10 -1.20 39.49 29.00
CA LEU A 10 -1.25 38.05 29.17
C LEU A 10 -2.34 37.35 28.33
N PHE A 11 -3.26 38.12 27.75
CA PHE A 11 -4.35 37.54 26.94
C PHE A 11 -4.04 37.40 25.45
N THR A 12 -3.01 38.08 24.95
CA THR A 12 -2.65 38.00 23.51
C THR A 12 -1.70 36.89 23.15
N ALA A 13 -1.03 36.26 24.13
CA ALA A 13 -0.12 35.13 23.89
C ALA A 13 -0.82 33.77 23.79
N ALA A 14 -2.05 33.65 24.31
CA ALA A 14 -2.79 32.38 24.31
C ALA A 14 -3.56 32.11 23.03
N LEU A 15 -3.73 33.10 22.15
CA LEU A 15 -4.55 32.96 20.93
C LEU A 15 -3.73 32.52 19.70
N PHE A 16 -2.39 32.49 19.77
CA PHE A 16 -1.54 32.09 18.64
C PHE A 16 -1.13 30.64 18.63
N PHE A 17 -1.54 29.82 19.63
CA PHE A 17 -1.11 28.42 19.73
C PHE A 17 -2.15 27.40 19.26
N GLN A 18 -3.27 27.81 18.66
CA GLN A 18 -4.35 26.89 18.29
C GLN A 18 -4.56 26.67 16.80
N LEU A 19 -3.62 27.07 15.93
CA LEU A 19 -3.86 26.96 14.48
C LEU A 19 -2.82 26.10 13.75
N ASN A 20 -2.36 25.02 14.35
CA ASN A 20 -1.55 24.03 13.65
C ASN A 20 -2.01 22.58 13.89
N ALA A 21 -3.32 22.37 13.99
CA ALA A 21 -3.86 21.08 13.65
C ALA A 21 -3.98 21.01 12.12
N VAL A 22 -2.86 20.98 11.42
CA VAL A 22 -2.83 20.47 10.06
C VAL A 22 -3.23 19.02 10.20
N ALA A 23 -4.47 18.72 9.84
CA ALA A 23 -4.93 17.36 9.65
C ALA A 23 -3.92 16.71 8.70
N ALA A 24 -3.04 15.87 9.24
CA ALA A 24 -2.21 14.98 8.45
C ALA A 24 -3.17 13.99 7.77
N PHE A 25 -3.73 14.43 6.65
CA PHE A 25 -4.57 13.57 5.83
C PHE A 25 -3.70 12.45 5.30
N GLY A 26 -3.93 11.25 5.82
CA GLY A 26 -4.14 10.14 4.96
C GLY A 26 -2.95 9.28 4.59
N GLN A 27 -1.75 9.43 5.14
CA GLN A 27 -0.74 8.41 4.90
C GLN A 27 -0.98 7.19 5.79
N THR A 28 -1.26 6.06 5.14
CA THR A 28 -1.39 4.76 5.78
C THR A 28 -0.15 3.94 5.46
N VAL A 29 0.31 3.18 6.43
CA VAL A 29 1.38 2.20 6.23
C VAL A 29 0.73 0.87 5.85
N VAL A 30 1.14 0.31 4.72
CA VAL A 30 0.79 -1.05 4.34
C VAL A 30 1.99 -1.94 4.60
N LYS A 31 1.80 -2.94 5.44
CA LYS A 31 2.80 -3.98 5.73
C LYS A 31 2.28 -5.32 5.23
N GLY A 32 3.19 -6.19 4.85
CA GLY A 32 2.78 -7.52 4.46
C GLY A 32 3.94 -8.40 4.06
N SER A 33 3.59 -9.59 3.63
CA SER A 33 4.55 -10.57 3.15
C SER A 33 4.01 -11.27 1.90
N VAL A 34 4.95 -11.70 1.05
CA VAL A 34 4.67 -12.58 -0.08
C VAL A 34 5.33 -13.92 0.17
N LYS A 35 4.56 -14.98 0.11
CA LYS A 35 5.00 -16.37 0.28
C LYS A 35 4.51 -17.22 -0.87
N ASP A 36 5.17 -18.34 -1.09
CA ASP A 36 4.62 -19.35 -1.99
C ASP A 36 3.59 -20.24 -1.25
N ASN A 37 2.94 -21.11 -2.00
CA ASN A 37 1.93 -22.05 -1.51
C ASN A 37 2.50 -23.11 -0.54
N THR A 38 3.82 -23.20 -0.37
CA THR A 38 4.51 -24.03 0.64
C THR A 38 4.87 -23.25 1.89
N GLY A 39 4.59 -21.94 1.92
CA GLY A 39 4.92 -21.04 3.02
C GLY A 39 6.33 -20.42 2.93
N LYS A 40 7.09 -20.72 1.87
CA LYS A 40 8.42 -20.18 1.68
C LYS A 40 8.34 -18.69 1.27
N PRO A 41 9.19 -17.80 1.83
CA PRO A 41 9.25 -16.40 1.43
C PRO A 41 9.60 -16.22 -0.05
N VAL A 42 8.95 -15.27 -0.72
CA VAL A 42 9.26 -14.87 -2.09
C VAL A 42 9.84 -13.47 -2.08
N SER A 43 11.14 -13.36 -2.34
CA SER A 43 11.83 -12.07 -2.45
C SER A 43 11.74 -11.51 -3.87
N GLY A 44 11.94 -10.20 -4.02
CA GLY A 44 11.98 -9.55 -5.33
C GLY A 44 10.62 -9.30 -5.97
N VAL A 45 9.51 -9.57 -5.26
CA VAL A 45 8.16 -9.28 -5.74
C VAL A 45 7.87 -7.79 -5.61
N VAL A 46 7.46 -7.17 -6.69
CA VAL A 46 7.03 -5.77 -6.67
C VAL A 46 5.62 -5.67 -6.13
N VAL A 47 5.45 -4.85 -5.11
CA VAL A 47 4.15 -4.47 -4.52
C VAL A 47 3.92 -2.99 -4.79
N THR A 48 2.71 -2.63 -5.22
CA THR A 48 2.39 -1.27 -5.63
C THR A 48 0.93 -0.92 -5.33
N ASP A 49 0.67 0.37 -5.17
CA ASP A 49 -0.68 0.97 -5.15
C ASP A 49 -1.03 1.67 -6.49
N GLY A 50 -0.14 1.53 -7.50
CA GLY A 50 -0.26 2.20 -8.80
C GLY A 50 0.61 3.45 -8.93
N ALA A 51 1.07 4.04 -7.82
CA ALA A 51 1.94 5.21 -7.82
C ALA A 51 3.26 4.96 -7.08
N HIS A 52 3.21 4.18 -5.99
CA HIS A 52 4.37 3.86 -5.16
C HIS A 52 4.71 2.37 -5.33
N PHE A 53 6.00 2.07 -5.26
CA PHE A 53 6.50 0.71 -5.48
C PHE A 53 7.44 0.30 -4.35
N LYS A 54 7.32 -0.93 -3.93
CA LYS A 54 8.24 -1.60 -3.01
C LYS A 54 8.50 -3.02 -3.50
N THR A 55 9.69 -3.50 -3.20
CA THR A 55 10.09 -4.88 -3.52
C THR A 55 10.22 -5.65 -2.21
N THR A 56 9.76 -6.89 -2.20
CA THR A 56 9.89 -7.75 -1.03
C THR A 56 11.37 -8.08 -0.74
N ASP A 57 11.72 -8.08 0.54
CA ASP A 57 13.04 -8.44 1.05
C ASP A 57 13.33 -9.96 0.98
N ALA A 58 14.48 -10.39 1.49
CA ALA A 58 14.85 -11.81 1.53
C ALA A 58 13.92 -12.69 2.37
N GLN A 59 13.16 -12.09 3.30
CA GLN A 59 12.15 -12.74 4.12
C GLN A 59 10.74 -12.62 3.52
N GLY A 60 10.63 -12.07 2.31
CA GLY A 60 9.38 -11.84 1.61
C GLY A 60 8.55 -10.68 2.15
N ASN A 61 9.07 -9.86 3.06
CA ASN A 61 8.34 -8.76 3.67
C ASN A 61 8.47 -7.46 2.86
N TYR A 62 7.47 -6.59 3.03
CA TYR A 62 7.49 -5.25 2.45
C TYR A 62 6.78 -4.23 3.36
N VAL A 63 7.10 -2.97 3.17
CA VAL A 63 6.42 -1.82 3.79
C VAL A 63 6.24 -0.74 2.73
N LEU A 64 5.00 -0.34 2.50
CA LEU A 64 4.61 0.68 1.53
C LEU A 64 3.81 1.78 2.24
N ASN A 65 4.18 3.05 2.03
CA ASN A 65 3.38 4.19 2.45
C ASN A 65 2.48 4.61 1.30
N THR A 66 1.20 4.77 1.59
CA THR A 66 0.17 5.11 0.58
C THR A 66 -0.93 5.97 1.18
N ASP A 67 -1.74 6.56 0.33
CA ASP A 67 -2.97 7.25 0.69
C ASP A 67 -4.18 6.46 0.18
N PRO A 68 -4.90 5.73 1.06
CA PRO A 68 -6.02 4.88 0.64
C PRO A 68 -7.22 5.66 0.06
N ALA A 69 -7.33 6.95 0.35
CA ALA A 69 -8.38 7.78 -0.26
C ALA A 69 -8.12 8.00 -1.76
N ARG A 70 -6.86 7.98 -2.17
CA ARG A 70 -6.44 8.14 -3.56
C ARG A 70 -6.11 6.81 -4.23
N TYR A 71 -5.52 5.89 -3.48
CA TYR A 71 -5.06 4.56 -3.92
C TYR A 71 -5.69 3.49 -3.03
N PRO A 72 -6.91 3.06 -3.33
CA PRO A 72 -7.71 2.24 -2.42
C PRO A 72 -7.28 0.78 -2.35
N MET A 73 -6.27 0.37 -3.12
CA MET A 73 -5.81 -1.01 -3.16
C MET A 73 -4.30 -1.11 -3.35
N VAL A 74 -3.74 -2.23 -2.91
CA VAL A 74 -2.39 -2.66 -3.26
C VAL A 74 -2.46 -3.96 -4.04
N TYR A 75 -1.52 -4.16 -4.95
CA TYR A 75 -1.41 -5.36 -5.77
C TYR A 75 0.04 -5.73 -6.03
N ILE A 76 0.25 -6.97 -6.44
CA ILE A 76 1.57 -7.51 -6.74
C ILE A 76 1.76 -7.72 -8.24
N SER A 77 2.99 -7.51 -8.70
CA SER A 77 3.44 -7.97 -10.00
C SER A 77 3.91 -9.41 -9.87
N THR A 78 3.23 -10.34 -10.53
CA THR A 78 3.55 -11.77 -10.44
C THR A 78 4.88 -12.05 -11.15
N PRO A 79 5.91 -12.58 -10.45
CA PRO A 79 7.18 -12.92 -11.07
C PRO A 79 7.03 -14.08 -12.08
N ALA A 80 7.92 -14.18 -13.07
CA ALA A 80 7.84 -15.16 -14.15
C ALA A 80 7.81 -16.62 -13.69
N ASP A 81 8.47 -16.92 -12.56
CA ASP A 81 8.51 -18.28 -11.98
C ASP A 81 7.23 -18.68 -11.24
N TYR A 82 6.25 -17.77 -11.16
CA TYR A 82 5.02 -17.98 -10.43
C TYR A 82 3.80 -17.83 -11.34
N GLU A 83 2.73 -18.47 -10.95
CA GLU A 83 1.43 -18.36 -11.60
C GLU A 83 0.64 -17.21 -10.99
N LEU A 84 -0.11 -16.50 -11.82
CA LEU A 84 -1.08 -15.52 -11.36
C LEU A 84 -2.13 -16.25 -10.51
N PRO A 85 -2.36 -15.83 -9.27
CA PRO A 85 -3.42 -16.41 -8.46
C PRO A 85 -4.74 -16.33 -9.21
N SER A 86 -5.45 -17.46 -9.32
CA SER A 86 -6.71 -17.53 -10.02
C SER A 86 -7.70 -18.45 -9.31
N LYS A 87 -8.97 -18.12 -9.42
CA LYS A 87 -10.09 -18.94 -8.95
C LYS A 87 -11.06 -19.11 -10.12
N GLU A 88 -11.36 -20.36 -10.47
CA GLU A 88 -12.27 -20.69 -11.58
C GLU A 88 -11.86 -20.02 -12.91
N GLY A 89 -10.54 -19.88 -13.14
CA GLY A 89 -10.00 -19.25 -14.35
C GLY A 89 -9.99 -17.71 -14.36
N VAL A 90 -10.46 -17.07 -13.29
CA VAL A 90 -10.41 -15.62 -13.12
C VAL A 90 -9.26 -15.25 -12.18
N ALA A 91 -8.49 -14.25 -12.56
CA ALA A 91 -7.42 -13.72 -11.71
C ALA A 91 -7.99 -13.26 -10.37
N ASP A 92 -7.42 -13.76 -9.28
CA ASP A 92 -7.88 -13.52 -7.92
C ASP A 92 -6.69 -13.37 -6.97
N SER A 93 -6.92 -12.74 -5.82
CA SER A 93 -5.95 -12.68 -4.70
C SER A 93 -4.59 -12.05 -5.03
N PHE A 94 -4.43 -11.38 -6.18
CA PHE A 94 -3.23 -10.61 -6.51
C PHE A 94 -3.31 -9.15 -6.07
N TYR A 95 -4.46 -8.71 -5.55
CA TYR A 95 -4.71 -7.38 -5.01
C TYR A 95 -5.50 -7.45 -3.69
N GLN A 96 -5.41 -6.40 -2.89
CA GLN A 96 -6.18 -6.26 -1.65
C GLN A 96 -6.60 -4.80 -1.48
N TYR A 97 -7.86 -4.59 -1.05
CA TYR A 97 -8.37 -3.27 -0.71
C TYR A 97 -7.84 -2.81 0.64
N LEU A 98 -7.60 -1.52 0.73
CA LEU A 98 -7.13 -0.85 1.95
C LEU A 98 -8.29 -0.24 2.70
N ASP A 99 -8.25 -0.33 4.03
CA ASP A 99 -9.15 0.38 4.90
C ASP A 99 -8.57 1.78 5.20
N ALA A 100 -9.21 2.81 4.64
CA ALA A 100 -8.79 4.20 4.82
C ALA A 100 -8.94 4.71 6.27
N LYS A 101 -9.66 3.98 7.12
CA LYS A 101 -9.82 4.34 8.54
C LYS A 101 -8.68 3.83 9.41
N LYS A 102 -7.82 2.96 8.88
CA LYS A 102 -6.69 2.39 9.60
C LYS A 102 -5.40 3.14 9.27
N SER A 103 -4.61 3.42 10.29
CA SER A 103 -3.24 3.94 10.13
C SER A 103 -2.26 2.89 9.60
N GLU A 104 -2.61 1.60 9.75
CA GLU A 104 -1.83 0.47 9.24
C GLU A 104 -2.77 -0.59 8.65
N ASN A 105 -2.47 -1.06 7.44
CA ASN A 105 -3.13 -2.16 6.77
C ASN A 105 -2.16 -3.34 6.64
N GLN A 106 -2.65 -4.56 6.89
CA GLN A 106 -1.88 -5.78 6.74
C GLN A 106 -2.33 -6.50 5.46
N CYS A 107 -1.44 -6.60 4.46
CA CYS A 107 -1.74 -7.22 3.17
C CYS A 107 -0.71 -8.31 2.86
N ASN A 108 -1.14 -9.56 2.89
CA ASN A 108 -0.28 -10.72 2.61
C ASN A 108 -0.72 -11.39 1.32
N PHE A 109 0.24 -11.86 0.53
CA PHE A 109 -0.02 -12.52 -0.75
C PHE A 109 0.59 -13.91 -0.76
N VAL A 110 -0.07 -14.83 -1.47
CA VAL A 110 0.41 -16.19 -1.71
C VAL A 110 0.48 -16.43 -3.20
N LEU A 111 1.63 -16.91 -3.67
CA LEU A 111 1.90 -17.23 -5.06
C LEU A 111 2.07 -18.75 -5.23
N THR A 112 1.64 -19.28 -6.36
CA THR A 112 1.90 -20.67 -6.72
C THR A 112 3.10 -20.73 -7.65
N LYS A 113 4.13 -21.49 -7.25
CA LYS A 113 5.31 -21.66 -8.11
C LYS A 113 4.94 -22.48 -9.34
N ARG A 114 5.39 -22.04 -10.52
CA ARG A 114 5.20 -22.81 -11.75
C ARG A 114 5.93 -24.14 -11.67
N GLN A 115 5.28 -25.18 -12.19
CA GLN A 115 5.90 -26.50 -12.28
C GLN A 115 6.87 -26.59 -13.46
N LYS A 116 6.66 -25.79 -14.50
CA LYS A 116 7.53 -25.71 -15.67
C LYS A 116 7.90 -24.25 -15.92
N PRO A 117 9.15 -23.96 -16.36
CA PRO A 117 9.51 -22.63 -16.81
C PRO A 117 8.56 -22.18 -17.94
N ALA A 118 8.24 -20.90 -17.98
CA ALA A 118 7.45 -20.32 -19.09
C ALA A 118 8.41 -19.93 -20.22
N ASP A 119 8.93 -20.93 -20.94
CA ASP A 119 9.81 -20.70 -22.08
C ASP A 119 9.03 -20.23 -23.31
N GLU A 120 7.72 -20.54 -23.33
CA GLU A 120 6.78 -20.11 -24.36
C GLU A 120 5.49 -19.60 -23.72
N PHE A 121 4.93 -18.51 -24.24
CA PHE A 121 3.65 -17.98 -23.79
C PHE A 121 2.84 -17.44 -24.97
N VAL A 122 1.53 -17.53 -24.86
CA VAL A 122 0.58 -16.89 -25.76
C VAL A 122 -0.03 -15.70 -25.06
N TYR A 123 -0.08 -14.54 -25.72
CA TYR A 123 -0.81 -13.40 -25.25
C TYR A 123 -1.92 -13.02 -26.24
N ILE A 124 -3.01 -12.52 -25.71
CA ILE A 124 -4.12 -11.98 -26.50
C ILE A 124 -4.15 -10.47 -26.22
N ALA A 125 -3.96 -9.68 -27.24
CA ALA A 125 -4.14 -8.24 -27.17
C ALA A 125 -5.56 -7.91 -27.64
N ILE A 126 -6.37 -7.34 -26.76
CA ILE A 126 -7.73 -6.90 -27.05
C ILE A 126 -7.75 -5.39 -26.86
N SER A 127 -8.09 -4.65 -27.92
CA SER A 127 -8.41 -3.23 -27.75
C SER A 127 -9.88 -3.08 -27.32
N ASP A 128 -10.17 -2.04 -26.57
CA ASP A 128 -11.53 -1.71 -26.17
C ASP A 128 -12.38 -1.46 -27.42
N PRO A 129 -13.37 -2.30 -27.71
CA PRO A 129 -14.28 -2.06 -28.84
C PRO A 129 -15.21 -0.93 -28.42
N GLN A 130 -14.94 0.27 -28.89
CA GLN A 130 -15.91 1.36 -28.78
C GLN A 130 -17.11 1.02 -29.65
N VAL A 131 -18.24 0.82 -29.01
CA VAL A 131 -19.55 0.60 -29.66
C VAL A 131 -20.26 1.94 -29.82
#